data_7f7bc691583c8a62c612025ef3124b25
#
_entry.id   7f7bc691583c8a62c612025ef3124b25
#
_cell.length_a   1.000
_cell.length_b   1.000
_cell.length_c   1.000
_cell.angle_alpha   90.00
_cell.angle_beta   90.00
_cell.angle_gamma   90.00
#
_symmetry.space_group_name_H-M   'P 1'
#
loop_
_entity.id
_entity.type
_entity.pdbx_description
1 polymer ?
#
loop_
_entity_poly.entity_id
_entity_poly.type
_entity_poly.pdbx_seq_one_letter_code
_entity_poly.pdbx_strand_id
1 'polypeptide(L)'
;MSKKPIWIAGIARGHNAGVCLLKDGEIVFAIEEERLTRQKYDGGPYASMLKILDYTDKLDFLCIAHTQNLQRTAGRVDFSGDDVYTGLARKLGLISRKPYNPNENHPQVIDMSNIHHKLHAATAFYRSGFDEAVALIVDGAGTFIDLQTDKGDPITVWETETIFDCNYPDNFKTMYKHLGTNGPMTMQYLTDMSSELYNEPKEWTHNVLLTENAGI
;
A
#
# COMPACT_ATOMS: atom_id res chain seq x y z
N MET A 1 7.23 21.41 29.38
CA MET A 1 6.87 19.98 29.20
C MET A 1 7.41 19.55 27.86
N SER A 2 8.28 18.53 27.78
CA SER A 2 8.74 17.99 26.51
C SER A 2 7.55 17.36 25.77
N LYS A 3 7.37 17.68 24.50
CA LYS A 3 6.33 17.09 23.66
C LYS A 3 6.60 15.60 23.57
N LYS A 4 5.57 14.78 23.84
CA LYS A 4 5.68 13.31 23.70
C LYS A 4 6.00 12.99 22.23
N PRO A 5 6.99 12.13 21.94
CA PRO A 5 7.30 11.76 20.57
C PRO A 5 6.13 11.01 19.92
N ILE A 6 5.95 11.23 18.63
CA ILE A 6 4.97 10.53 17.78
C ILE A 6 5.70 9.40 17.07
N TRP A 7 5.21 8.16 17.25
CA TRP A 7 5.74 6.98 16.62
C TRP A 7 4.77 6.44 15.56
N ILE A 8 5.26 6.28 14.34
CA ILE A 8 4.49 5.77 13.21
C ILE A 8 5.26 4.61 12.58
N ALA A 9 4.60 3.46 12.40
CA ALA A 9 5.15 2.37 11.62
C ALA A 9 4.40 2.23 10.30
N GLY A 10 5.14 2.17 9.20
CA GLY A 10 4.65 1.78 7.89
C GLY A 10 5.01 0.32 7.61
N ILE A 11 4.03 -0.48 7.20
CA ILE A 11 4.19 -1.89 6.88
C ILE A 11 3.84 -2.11 5.42
N ALA A 12 4.74 -2.77 4.68
CA ALA A 12 4.46 -3.30 3.36
C ALA A 12 4.36 -4.83 3.41
N ARG A 13 3.42 -5.37 2.65
CA ARG A 13 3.26 -6.80 2.40
C ARG A 13 3.40 -7.06 0.90
N GLY A 14 3.85 -8.22 0.55
CA GLY A 14 4.01 -8.66 -0.84
C GLY A 14 5.23 -9.54 -0.93
N HIS A 15 5.79 -9.69 -2.11
CA HIS A 15 7.02 -10.44 -2.30
C HIS A 15 8.26 -9.78 -1.65
N ASN A 16 8.13 -8.55 -1.16
CA ASN A 16 9.17 -7.79 -0.46
C ASN A 16 8.57 -7.10 0.75
N ALA A 17 8.14 -7.89 1.73
CA ALA A 17 7.61 -7.34 2.97
C ALA A 17 8.67 -6.56 3.74
N GLY A 18 8.24 -5.55 4.46
CA GLY A 18 9.15 -4.75 5.26
C GLY A 18 8.43 -3.76 6.17
N VAL A 19 9.21 -3.14 7.03
CA VAL A 19 8.75 -2.13 7.98
C VAL A 19 9.64 -0.91 7.91
N CYS A 20 9.02 0.26 7.97
CA CYS A 20 9.68 1.54 8.22
C CYS A 20 9.12 2.14 9.51
N LEU A 21 9.98 2.54 10.43
CA LEU A 21 9.60 3.19 11.69
C LEU A 21 10.04 4.65 11.68
N LEU A 22 9.09 5.54 11.98
CA LEU A 22 9.33 6.97 12.11
C LEU A 22 9.12 7.42 13.55
N LYS A 23 9.96 8.37 13.97
CA LYS A 23 9.79 9.14 15.21
C LYS A 23 9.79 10.62 14.89
N ASP A 24 8.72 11.32 15.20
CA ASP A 24 8.55 12.76 14.93
C ASP A 24 8.82 13.14 13.46
N GLY A 25 8.51 12.25 12.50
CA GLY A 25 8.73 12.43 11.08
C GLY A 25 10.08 11.94 10.55
N GLU A 26 11.03 11.61 11.43
CA GLU A 26 12.35 11.12 11.05
C GLU A 26 12.37 9.59 10.98
N ILE A 27 12.97 9.03 9.93
CA ILE A 27 13.14 7.57 9.78
C ILE A 27 14.15 7.07 10.80
N VAL A 28 13.69 6.22 11.73
CA VAL A 28 14.54 5.58 12.75
C VAL A 28 15.16 4.30 12.21
N PHE A 29 14.36 3.49 11.50
CA PHE A 29 14.85 2.39 10.70
C PHE A 29 13.87 2.06 9.56
N ALA A 30 14.41 1.41 8.52
CA ALA A 30 13.63 0.75 7.46
C ALA A 30 14.34 -0.55 7.10
N ILE A 31 13.60 -1.66 7.05
CA ILE A 31 14.17 -2.97 6.79
C ILE A 31 13.17 -3.88 6.07
N GLU A 32 13.65 -4.62 5.09
CA GLU A 32 12.91 -5.69 4.45
C GLU A 32 12.99 -6.97 5.31
N GLU A 33 11.91 -7.74 5.33
CA GLU A 33 11.80 -8.99 6.09
C GLU A 33 12.90 -9.97 5.70
N GLU A 34 13.19 -10.10 4.40
CA GLU A 34 14.23 -11.01 3.88
C GLU A 34 15.63 -10.73 4.45
N ARG A 35 15.91 -9.53 4.94
CA ARG A 35 17.19 -9.19 5.57
C ARG A 35 17.32 -9.83 6.95
N LEU A 36 16.19 -10.03 7.62
CA LEU A 36 16.12 -10.65 8.95
C LEU A 36 16.01 -12.17 8.87
N THR A 37 15.09 -12.65 8.02
CA THR A 37 14.78 -14.09 7.89
C THR A 37 15.77 -14.85 7.01
N ARG A 38 16.52 -14.15 6.14
CA ARG A 38 17.38 -14.74 5.12
C ARG A 38 16.64 -15.56 4.06
N GLN A 39 15.33 -15.36 3.95
CA GLN A 39 14.48 -15.96 2.95
C GLN A 39 14.15 -14.93 1.88
N LYS A 40 14.54 -15.22 0.64
CA LYS A 40 14.27 -14.34 -0.51
C LYS A 40 12.76 -14.25 -0.74
N TYR A 41 12.27 -13.03 -1.01
CA TYR A 41 10.84 -12.76 -1.24
C TYR A 41 9.93 -13.15 -0.06
N ASP A 42 10.41 -12.99 1.17
CA ASP A 42 9.58 -13.20 2.34
C ASP A 42 8.47 -12.14 2.42
N GLY A 43 7.24 -12.59 2.30
CA GLY A 43 6.06 -11.73 2.15
C GLY A 43 5.35 -11.35 3.44
N GLY A 44 5.83 -11.81 4.59
CA GLY A 44 5.22 -11.55 5.90
C GLY A 44 6.11 -10.71 6.79
N PRO A 45 5.77 -9.47 7.17
CA PRO A 45 6.64 -8.56 7.92
C PRO A 45 6.73 -8.90 9.42
N TYR A 46 6.89 -10.17 9.80
CA TYR A 46 6.80 -10.61 11.19
C TYR A 46 8.04 -10.27 12.01
N ALA A 47 9.23 -10.60 11.53
CA ALA A 47 10.48 -10.28 12.22
C ALA A 47 10.77 -8.78 12.20
N SER A 48 10.45 -8.11 11.10
CA SER A 48 10.58 -6.66 11.00
C SER A 48 9.62 -5.92 11.93
N MET A 49 8.41 -6.42 12.15
CA MET A 49 7.50 -5.87 13.16
C MET A 49 8.01 -6.08 14.59
N LEU A 50 8.58 -7.25 14.89
CA LEU A 50 9.20 -7.50 16.20
C LEU A 50 10.36 -6.52 16.46
N LYS A 51 11.09 -6.14 15.41
CA LYS A 51 12.19 -5.19 15.53
C LYS A 51 11.77 -3.79 15.97
N ILE A 52 10.50 -3.42 15.81
CA ILE A 52 9.96 -2.16 16.34
C ILE A 52 10.18 -2.07 17.85
N LEU A 53 10.07 -3.19 18.56
CA LEU A 53 10.23 -3.26 20.02
C LEU A 53 11.63 -2.90 20.51
N ASP A 54 12.64 -2.91 19.64
CA ASP A 54 13.98 -2.42 19.99
C ASP A 54 14.00 -0.88 20.18
N TYR A 55 12.98 -0.17 19.71
CA TYR A 55 12.93 1.30 19.69
C TYR A 55 11.77 1.86 20.50
N THR A 56 10.60 1.21 20.45
CA THR A 56 9.39 1.66 21.16
C THR A 56 8.46 0.49 21.48
N ASP A 57 7.75 0.62 22.60
CA ASP A 57 6.69 -0.32 23.00
C ASP A 57 5.29 0.11 22.56
N LYS A 58 5.19 1.27 21.88
CA LYS A 58 3.89 1.85 21.45
C LYS A 58 4.05 2.61 20.14
N LEU A 59 3.03 2.48 19.31
CA LEU A 59 2.81 3.28 18.11
C LEU A 59 1.63 4.22 18.34
N ASP A 60 1.72 5.41 17.78
CA ASP A 60 0.57 6.31 17.64
C ASP A 60 -0.25 5.91 16.40
N PHE A 61 0.42 5.50 15.31
CA PHE A 61 -0.23 5.01 14.08
C PHE A 61 0.52 3.83 13.47
N LEU A 62 -0.25 2.93 12.85
CA LEU A 62 0.19 1.82 12.02
C LEU A 62 -0.39 2.02 10.63
N CYS A 63 0.48 2.30 9.66
CA CYS A 63 0.11 2.49 8.25
C CYS A 63 0.36 1.19 7.49
N ILE A 64 -0.63 0.70 6.74
CA ILE A 64 -0.52 -0.56 6.00
C ILE A 64 -0.62 -0.27 4.51
N ALA A 65 0.46 -0.56 3.78
CA ALA A 65 0.56 -0.43 2.34
C ALA A 65 0.43 -1.80 1.66
N HIS A 66 -0.52 -1.88 0.74
CA HIS A 66 -0.75 -3.05 -0.10
C HIS A 66 -1.53 -2.63 -1.36
N THR A 67 -1.68 -3.51 -2.33
CA THR A 67 -2.49 -3.26 -3.54
C THR A 67 -3.97 -3.60 -3.36
N GLN A 68 -4.33 -4.26 -2.28
CA GLN A 68 -5.71 -4.66 -1.94
C GLN A 68 -6.05 -4.16 -0.54
N ASN A 69 -7.31 -3.82 -0.31
CA ASN A 69 -7.72 -3.39 1.01
C ASN A 69 -7.57 -4.52 2.06
N LEU A 70 -7.44 -4.14 3.32
CA LEU A 70 -7.21 -5.06 4.42
C LEU A 70 -8.29 -6.14 4.54
N GLN A 71 -9.54 -5.80 4.32
CA GLN A 71 -10.66 -6.74 4.44
C GLN A 71 -10.56 -7.90 3.45
N ARG A 72 -10.02 -7.66 2.24
CA ARG A 72 -9.80 -8.72 1.24
C ARG A 72 -8.62 -9.61 1.58
N THR A 73 -7.62 -9.06 2.23
CA THR A 73 -6.39 -9.78 2.60
C THR A 73 -6.46 -10.41 3.98
N ALA A 74 -7.41 -10.00 4.80
CA ALA A 74 -7.49 -10.26 6.22
C ALA A 74 -7.85 -11.70 6.61
N GLY A 75 -8.33 -12.50 5.73
CA GLY A 75 -8.98 -13.78 6.07
C GLY A 75 -8.06 -14.93 6.44
N ARG A 76 -6.80 -14.73 6.83
CA ARG A 76 -5.89 -15.87 6.83
C ARG A 76 -5.18 -16.20 8.12
N VAL A 77 -4.79 -15.21 8.91
CA VAL A 77 -4.18 -15.45 10.22
C VAL A 77 -4.75 -14.42 11.17
N ASP A 78 -5.60 -14.91 12.01
CA ASP A 78 -6.32 -14.10 12.97
C ASP A 78 -5.72 -14.31 14.36
N PHE A 79 -5.04 -13.30 14.86
CA PHE A 79 -4.53 -13.29 16.22
C PHE A 79 -5.59 -12.84 17.23
N SER A 80 -6.67 -12.19 16.78
CA SER A 80 -7.66 -11.60 17.67
C SER A 80 -8.94 -11.12 16.97
N GLY A 81 -9.31 -11.66 15.81
CA GLY A 81 -10.43 -11.21 14.98
C GLY A 81 -10.08 -10.06 14.04
N ASP A 82 -8.80 -9.70 13.96
CA ASP A 82 -8.28 -8.64 13.11
C ASP A 82 -7.59 -9.21 11.86
N ASP A 83 -7.22 -8.33 10.93
CA ASP A 83 -6.22 -8.66 9.93
C ASP A 83 -4.87 -9.03 10.59
N VAL A 84 -4.02 -9.74 9.84
CA VAL A 84 -2.77 -10.26 10.37
C VAL A 84 -1.83 -9.19 10.95
N TYR A 85 -1.87 -7.96 10.41
CA TYR A 85 -0.96 -6.88 10.86
C TYR A 85 -1.49 -6.21 12.11
N THR A 86 -2.76 -5.84 12.09
CA THR A 86 -3.46 -5.25 13.24
C THR A 86 -3.45 -6.22 14.41
N GLY A 87 -3.77 -7.50 14.16
CA GLY A 87 -3.75 -8.55 15.17
C GLY A 87 -2.38 -8.74 15.81
N LEU A 88 -1.32 -8.78 15.01
CA LEU A 88 0.05 -8.90 15.51
C LEU A 88 0.46 -7.66 16.31
N ALA A 89 0.22 -6.46 15.80
CA ALA A 89 0.54 -5.21 16.51
C ALA A 89 -0.17 -5.11 17.85
N ARG A 90 -1.46 -5.51 17.93
CA ARG A 90 -2.21 -5.60 19.19
C ARG A 90 -1.63 -6.63 20.16
N LYS A 91 -1.26 -7.79 19.65
CA LYS A 91 -0.65 -8.87 20.45
C LYS A 91 0.68 -8.42 21.06
N LEU A 92 1.50 -7.70 20.28
CA LEU A 92 2.77 -7.14 20.75
C LEU A 92 2.57 -5.93 21.69
N GLY A 93 1.39 -5.36 21.77
CA GLY A 93 1.09 -4.16 22.57
C GLY A 93 1.50 -2.86 21.91
N LEU A 94 1.91 -2.90 20.64
CA LEU A 94 2.30 -1.73 19.86
C LEU A 94 1.14 -0.76 19.63
N ILE A 95 -0.08 -1.27 19.49
CA ILE A 95 -1.31 -0.49 19.40
C ILE A 95 -2.31 -0.95 20.47
N SER A 96 -3.39 -0.20 20.65
CA SER A 96 -4.38 -0.44 21.68
C SER A 96 -4.97 -1.85 21.61
N ARG A 97 -5.05 -2.53 22.75
CA ARG A 97 -5.73 -3.83 22.92
C ARG A 97 -7.20 -3.69 23.26
N LYS A 98 -7.71 -2.46 23.42
CA LYS A 98 -9.12 -2.27 23.76
C LYS A 98 -9.99 -2.87 22.67
N PRO A 99 -11.09 -3.52 23.05
CA PRO A 99 -12.08 -3.98 22.09
C PRO A 99 -12.54 -2.81 21.19
N TYR A 100 -12.68 -3.07 19.93
CA TYR A 100 -13.31 -2.17 18.98
C TYR A 100 -14.28 -2.99 18.12
N ASN A 101 -15.17 -2.31 17.43
CA ASN A 101 -16.09 -2.98 16.53
C ASN A 101 -15.32 -3.62 15.38
N PRO A 102 -15.40 -4.94 15.16
CA PRO A 102 -14.67 -5.61 14.07
C PRO A 102 -15.13 -5.18 12.67
N ASN A 103 -16.28 -4.50 12.56
CA ASN A 103 -16.77 -3.91 11.32
C ASN A 103 -16.23 -2.50 11.07
N GLU A 104 -15.43 -1.97 11.97
CA GLU A 104 -14.80 -0.66 11.88
C GLU A 104 -13.28 -0.84 11.86
N ASN A 105 -12.57 0.07 11.18
CA ASN A 105 -11.11 0.08 11.21
C ASN A 105 -10.62 0.42 12.63
N HIS A 106 -9.54 -0.21 13.04
CA HIS A 106 -8.89 0.13 14.30
C HIS A 106 -8.43 1.61 14.28
N PRO A 107 -8.70 2.42 15.32
CA PRO A 107 -8.47 3.87 15.30
C PRO A 107 -6.99 4.29 15.11
N GLN A 108 -6.04 3.40 15.38
CA GLN A 108 -4.61 3.64 15.17
C GLN A 108 -4.10 3.03 13.86
N VAL A 109 -4.94 2.37 13.06
CA VAL A 109 -4.55 1.74 11.80
C VAL A 109 -5.04 2.59 10.63
N ILE A 110 -4.12 2.91 9.73
CA ILE A 110 -4.39 3.63 8.49
C ILE A 110 -4.17 2.66 7.34
N ASP A 111 -5.26 2.26 6.70
CA ASP A 111 -5.20 1.45 5.48
C ASP A 111 -4.90 2.36 4.28
N MET A 112 -3.75 2.15 3.67
CA MET A 112 -3.27 2.91 2.50
C MET A 112 -3.29 2.06 1.22
N SER A 113 -4.00 0.95 1.22
CA SER A 113 -4.03 0.02 0.08
C SER A 113 -4.71 0.59 -1.16
N ASN A 114 -5.54 1.61 -1.00
CA ASN A 114 -6.27 2.27 -2.09
C ASN A 114 -5.49 3.43 -2.75
N ILE A 115 -4.26 3.69 -2.32
CA ILE A 115 -3.42 4.79 -2.83
C ILE A 115 -2.00 4.32 -3.20
N HIS A 116 -1.87 3.10 -3.72
CA HIS A 116 -0.58 2.45 -3.98
C HIS A 116 0.35 3.32 -4.84
N HIS A 117 -0.09 3.81 -6.00
CA HIS A 117 0.71 4.69 -6.84
C HIS A 117 1.08 6.01 -6.16
N LYS A 118 0.18 6.55 -5.33
CA LYS A 118 0.51 7.76 -4.54
C LYS A 118 1.61 7.48 -3.52
N LEU A 119 1.68 6.28 -2.93
CA LEU A 119 2.77 5.90 -2.03
C LEU A 119 4.11 5.84 -2.75
N HIS A 120 4.14 5.29 -3.99
CA HIS A 120 5.34 5.32 -4.82
C HIS A 120 5.76 6.76 -5.14
N ALA A 121 4.81 7.62 -5.56
CA ALA A 121 5.07 9.03 -5.84
C ALA A 121 5.61 9.75 -4.59
N ALA A 122 4.98 9.56 -3.44
CA ALA A 122 5.42 10.16 -2.17
C ALA A 122 6.83 9.70 -1.78
N THR A 123 7.12 8.42 -1.91
CA THR A 123 8.46 7.88 -1.62
C THR A 123 9.53 8.53 -2.49
N ALA A 124 9.29 8.66 -3.79
CA ALA A 124 10.22 9.30 -4.71
C ALA A 124 10.35 10.80 -4.44
N PHE A 125 9.21 11.50 -4.27
CA PHE A 125 9.15 12.95 -4.10
C PHE A 125 9.84 13.41 -2.82
N TYR A 126 9.50 12.85 -1.66
CA TYR A 126 10.14 13.23 -0.38
C TYR A 126 11.63 12.88 -0.31
N ARG A 127 12.09 11.94 -1.12
CA ARG A 127 13.52 11.59 -1.20
C ARG A 127 14.29 12.41 -2.23
N SER A 128 13.60 13.07 -3.15
CA SER A 128 14.24 13.87 -4.21
C SER A 128 14.83 15.19 -3.71
N GLY A 129 14.26 15.75 -2.64
CA GLY A 129 14.59 17.09 -2.14
C GLY A 129 13.97 18.23 -2.95
N PHE A 130 13.03 17.93 -3.87
CA PHE A 130 12.28 18.95 -4.61
C PHE A 130 11.10 19.45 -3.78
N ASP A 131 10.78 20.74 -3.90
CA ASP A 131 9.54 21.31 -3.36
C ASP A 131 8.36 21.14 -4.31
N GLU A 132 8.64 21.05 -5.62
CA GLU A 132 7.67 20.83 -6.69
C GLU A 132 8.25 19.86 -7.71
N ALA A 133 7.46 18.87 -8.17
CA ALA A 133 7.88 17.92 -9.20
C ALA A 133 6.69 17.23 -9.85
N VAL A 134 6.92 16.69 -11.05
CA VAL A 134 6.03 15.70 -11.66
C VAL A 134 6.56 14.31 -11.33
N ALA A 135 5.71 13.46 -10.75
CA ALA A 135 6.03 12.05 -10.51
C ALA A 135 5.31 11.17 -11.54
N LEU A 136 6.08 10.39 -12.29
CA LEU A 136 5.58 9.33 -13.17
C LEU A 136 5.75 7.99 -12.48
N ILE A 137 4.64 7.28 -12.28
CA ILE A 137 4.62 5.94 -11.73
C ILE A 137 4.21 4.97 -12.84
N VAL A 138 5.02 3.93 -13.02
CA VAL A 138 4.76 2.81 -13.94
C VAL A 138 4.96 1.54 -13.14
N ASP A 139 3.88 0.79 -12.94
CA ASP A 139 3.86 -0.41 -12.09
C ASP A 139 3.13 -1.54 -12.82
N GLY A 140 3.47 -2.78 -12.47
CA GLY A 140 2.80 -3.96 -13.00
C GLY A 140 1.35 -4.07 -12.56
N ALA A 141 1.07 -3.76 -11.29
CA ALA A 141 -0.27 -3.71 -10.74
C ALA A 141 -0.29 -2.90 -9.43
N GLY A 142 -0.85 -1.71 -9.47
CA GLY A 142 -1.12 -0.89 -8.29
C GLY A 142 -2.43 -1.28 -7.61
N THR A 143 -3.17 -0.29 -7.12
CA THR A 143 -4.44 -0.52 -6.44
C THR A 143 -5.46 -1.22 -7.33
N PHE A 144 -6.09 -2.27 -6.80
CA PHE A 144 -7.23 -2.93 -7.43
C PHE A 144 -8.52 -2.18 -7.11
N ILE A 145 -9.27 -1.85 -8.16
CA ILE A 145 -10.50 -1.04 -8.09
C ILE A 145 -11.65 -1.83 -8.70
N ASP A 146 -12.73 -2.01 -7.94
CA ASP A 146 -13.94 -2.63 -8.46
C ASP A 146 -14.85 -1.55 -9.04
N LEU A 147 -15.18 -1.69 -10.29
CA LEU A 147 -16.05 -0.80 -11.04
C LEU A 147 -17.26 -1.59 -11.61
N GLN A 148 -18.17 -0.88 -12.24
CA GLN A 148 -19.23 -1.45 -13.07
C GLN A 148 -19.07 -0.92 -14.48
N THR A 149 -19.25 -1.80 -15.46
CA THR A 149 -19.31 -1.40 -16.87
C THR A 149 -20.61 -0.62 -17.13
N ASP A 150 -20.73 0.02 -18.28
CA ASP A 150 -21.95 0.71 -18.71
C ASP A 150 -23.19 -0.21 -18.76
N LYS A 151 -22.96 -1.53 -18.85
CA LYS A 151 -24.02 -2.55 -18.80
C LYS A 151 -24.35 -3.01 -17.38
N GLY A 152 -23.64 -2.50 -16.37
CA GLY A 152 -23.79 -2.88 -14.96
C GLY A 152 -23.03 -4.15 -14.56
N ASP A 153 -22.22 -4.72 -15.45
CA ASP A 153 -21.41 -5.89 -15.12
C ASP A 153 -20.24 -5.49 -14.22
N PRO A 154 -19.94 -6.26 -13.16
CA PRO A 154 -18.80 -5.96 -12.31
C PRO A 154 -17.48 -6.21 -13.06
N ILE A 155 -16.55 -5.28 -12.91
CA ILE A 155 -15.21 -5.38 -13.47
C ILE A 155 -14.18 -4.96 -12.41
N THR A 156 -13.09 -5.72 -12.27
CA THR A 156 -11.94 -5.32 -11.47
C THR A 156 -10.86 -4.79 -12.40
N VAL A 157 -10.42 -3.58 -12.14
CA VAL A 157 -9.31 -2.92 -12.82
C VAL A 157 -8.19 -2.66 -11.83
N TRP A 158 -6.98 -2.33 -12.31
CA TRP A 158 -5.84 -1.98 -11.45
C TRP A 158 -5.02 -0.85 -12.06
N GLU A 159 -4.37 -0.08 -11.21
CA GLU A 159 -3.47 0.96 -11.65
C GLU A 159 -2.26 0.38 -12.37
N THR A 160 -1.91 0.93 -13.54
CA THR A 160 -0.72 0.57 -14.32
C THR A 160 0.23 1.74 -14.44
N GLU A 161 -0.31 2.93 -14.73
CA GLU A 161 0.45 4.16 -14.87
C GLU A 161 -0.28 5.30 -14.19
N THR A 162 0.46 6.18 -13.54
CA THR A 162 -0.11 7.40 -12.95
C THR A 162 0.89 8.53 -13.02
N ILE A 163 0.43 9.72 -13.37
CA ILE A 163 1.21 10.96 -13.32
C ILE A 163 0.61 11.84 -12.22
N PHE A 164 1.45 12.28 -11.30
CA PHE A 164 1.08 13.22 -10.25
C PHE A 164 1.82 14.55 -10.42
N ASP A 165 1.12 15.64 -10.18
CA ASP A 165 1.70 16.94 -9.82
C ASP A 165 1.91 16.95 -8.31
N CYS A 166 3.16 17.03 -7.89
CA CYS A 166 3.57 16.94 -6.49
C CYS A 166 4.08 18.27 -5.99
N ASN A 167 3.52 18.74 -4.88
CA ASN A 167 3.94 19.98 -4.24
C ASN A 167 4.08 19.74 -2.73
N TYR A 168 5.22 20.15 -2.18
CA TYR A 168 5.47 20.06 -0.74
C TYR A 168 4.48 20.96 0.04
N PRO A 169 3.94 20.59 1.23
CA PRO A 169 4.37 19.39 1.97
C PRO A 169 3.64 18.09 1.59
N ASP A 170 2.43 18.12 1.06
CA ASP A 170 1.57 16.91 0.98
C ASP A 170 0.56 16.92 -0.19
N ASN A 171 0.71 17.83 -1.13
CA ASN A 171 -0.19 17.90 -2.28
C ASN A 171 0.30 16.96 -3.40
N PHE A 172 -0.51 15.94 -3.69
CA PHE A 172 -0.31 14.98 -4.77
C PHE A 172 -1.57 14.96 -5.64
N LYS A 173 -1.59 15.79 -6.68
CA LYS A 173 -2.71 15.88 -7.61
C LYS A 173 -2.52 14.90 -8.76
N THR A 174 -3.47 13.97 -8.94
CA THR A 174 -3.47 13.09 -10.10
C THR A 174 -3.74 13.88 -11.38
N MET A 175 -2.81 13.84 -12.32
CA MET A 175 -2.95 14.46 -13.64
C MET A 175 -3.41 13.46 -14.70
N TYR A 176 -2.96 12.22 -14.59
CA TYR A 176 -3.27 11.13 -15.51
C TYR A 176 -3.23 9.81 -14.76
N LYS A 177 -4.12 8.90 -15.12
CA LYS A 177 -4.10 7.52 -14.62
C LYS A 177 -4.55 6.56 -15.73
N HIS A 178 -3.82 5.46 -15.86
CA HIS A 178 -4.12 4.37 -16.75
C HIS A 178 -4.45 3.12 -15.95
N LEU A 179 -5.52 2.44 -16.34
CA LEU A 179 -6.03 1.26 -15.64
C LEU A 179 -6.03 0.04 -16.58
N GLY A 180 -5.47 -1.05 -16.10
CA GLY A 180 -5.61 -2.36 -16.72
C GLY A 180 -6.99 -2.96 -16.45
N THR A 181 -7.55 -3.72 -17.38
CA THR A 181 -8.96 -4.18 -17.32
C THR A 181 -9.16 -5.69 -17.26
N ASN A 182 -8.16 -6.51 -17.49
CA ASN A 182 -8.33 -7.96 -17.62
C ASN A 182 -8.05 -8.78 -16.34
N GLY A 183 -8.28 -8.16 -15.17
CA GLY A 183 -7.94 -8.77 -13.89
C GLY A 183 -6.43 -8.76 -13.62
N PRO A 184 -5.98 -9.18 -12.48
CA PRO A 184 -4.56 -9.18 -12.17
C PRO A 184 -3.79 -9.96 -13.22
N MET A 185 -2.70 -9.37 -13.73
CA MET A 185 -1.82 -10.09 -14.64
C MET A 185 -1.35 -11.36 -13.94
N THR A 186 -1.75 -12.49 -14.49
CA THR A 186 -1.24 -13.77 -14.04
C THR A 186 0.14 -14.00 -14.63
N MET A 187 0.96 -14.82 -14.00
CA MET A 187 2.25 -15.22 -14.57
C MET A 187 2.10 -15.78 -16.00
N GLN A 188 0.94 -16.31 -16.33
CA GLN A 188 0.63 -16.83 -17.66
C GLN A 188 0.61 -15.73 -18.72
N TYR A 189 0.11 -14.54 -18.42
CA TYR A 189 0.15 -13.39 -19.35
C TYR A 189 1.55 -12.80 -19.49
N LEU A 190 2.34 -12.83 -18.43
CA LEU A 190 3.73 -12.35 -18.47
C LEU A 190 4.64 -13.31 -19.25
N THR A 191 4.31 -14.58 -19.33
CA THR A 191 5.12 -15.60 -20.00
C THR A 191 4.64 -15.92 -21.40
N ASP A 192 3.37 -15.74 -21.72
CA ASP A 192 2.80 -15.97 -23.05
C ASP A 192 2.86 -14.73 -23.91
N MET A 193 4.08 -14.44 -24.37
CA MET A 193 4.36 -13.32 -25.28
C MET A 193 3.69 -13.47 -26.66
N SER A 194 3.16 -14.65 -26.97
CA SER A 194 2.46 -14.96 -28.22
C SER A 194 0.95 -14.73 -28.16
N SER A 195 0.40 -14.43 -26.98
CA SER A 195 -1.03 -14.18 -26.84
C SER A 195 -1.45 -12.93 -27.61
N GLU A 196 -2.64 -12.96 -28.18
CA GLU A 196 -3.22 -11.79 -28.85
C GLU A 196 -3.29 -10.59 -27.93
N LEU A 197 -3.56 -10.81 -26.63
CA LEU A 197 -3.58 -9.78 -25.60
C LEU A 197 -2.25 -9.05 -25.45
N TYR A 198 -1.14 -9.74 -25.58
CA TYR A 198 0.18 -9.14 -25.53
C TYR A 198 0.48 -8.30 -26.77
N ASN A 199 0.05 -8.76 -27.95
CA ASN A 199 0.29 -8.08 -29.22
C ASN A 199 -0.67 -6.91 -29.47
N GLU A 200 -1.80 -6.86 -28.79
CA GLU A 200 -2.80 -5.81 -28.92
C GLU A 200 -3.07 -5.09 -27.57
N PRO A 201 -2.05 -4.43 -26.99
CA PRO A 201 -2.20 -3.80 -25.68
C PRO A 201 -3.26 -2.69 -25.65
N LYS A 202 -3.77 -2.26 -26.81
CA LYS A 202 -4.76 -1.19 -26.90
C LYS A 202 -6.17 -1.63 -26.51
N GLU A 203 -6.49 -2.91 -26.56
CA GLU A 203 -7.83 -3.40 -26.29
C GLU A 203 -8.12 -3.63 -24.80
N TRP A 204 -7.08 -3.77 -23.98
CA TRP A 204 -7.23 -4.03 -22.55
C TRP A 204 -6.77 -2.88 -21.66
N THR A 205 -6.37 -1.80 -22.24
CA THR A 205 -6.04 -0.59 -21.52
C THR A 205 -7.02 0.51 -21.89
N HIS A 206 -7.86 0.92 -20.94
CA HIS A 206 -8.71 2.07 -21.13
C HIS A 206 -8.03 3.30 -20.56
N ASN A 207 -7.90 4.33 -21.38
CA ASN A 207 -7.54 5.67 -20.90
C ASN A 207 -8.74 6.20 -20.12
N VAL A 208 -8.74 5.99 -18.82
CA VAL A 208 -9.71 6.63 -17.95
C VAL A 208 -9.12 7.97 -17.54
N LEU A 209 -9.63 9.02 -18.16
CA LEU A 209 -9.50 10.36 -17.61
C LEU A 209 -10.27 10.38 -16.29
N LEU A 210 -9.56 10.21 -15.19
CA LEU A 210 -10.18 10.38 -13.90
C LEU A 210 -10.50 11.86 -13.74
N THR A 211 -11.78 12.18 -13.81
CA THR A 211 -12.29 13.47 -13.37
C THR A 211 -11.97 13.63 -11.88
N GLU A 212 -11.90 14.87 -11.39
CA GLU A 212 -11.57 15.23 -9.99
C GLU A 212 -12.41 14.48 -8.93
N ASN A 213 -13.48 13.81 -9.34
CA ASN A 213 -14.43 13.08 -8.49
C ASN A 213 -14.18 11.57 -8.38
N ALA A 214 -13.23 11.00 -9.10
CA ALA A 214 -12.76 9.65 -8.80
C ALA A 214 -11.91 9.75 -7.53
N GLY A 215 -12.56 9.87 -6.38
CA GLY A 215 -11.97 9.98 -5.07
C GLY A 215 -11.12 8.77 -4.75
N ILE A 216 -9.89 8.87 -5.10
CA ILE A 216 -8.81 7.96 -4.70
C ILE A 216 -7.73 8.81 -4.06
#